data_0c2203678c5934d68dafa3d313a5758a
#
_entry.id   0c2203678c5934d68dafa3d313a5758a
#
_cell.length_a   1.000
_cell.length_b   1.000
_cell.length_c   1.000
_cell.angle_alpha   90.00
_cell.angle_beta   90.00
_cell.angle_gamma   90.00
#
_symmetry.space_group_name_H-M   'P 1'
#
loop_
_entity.id
_entity.type
_entity.pdbx_description
1 polymer ?
#
loop_
_entity_poly.entity_id
_entity_poly.type
_entity_poly.pdbx_seq_one_letter_code
_entity_poly.pdbx_strand_id
1 'polypeptide(L)'
;PYVPLDGVNDAGVACGIFMSYQGEGKGTPTDTQTDKPDLTSTTLLRLILDYADSVEDAVALAEQYDLHDSASSCFHYMVADSTGRSAILEWVGADADHDADGSQRQLNVLWNDTDALSDSSDWQVVTNFIKAPGYYDGTTVEMKGLDRYEHLAAALRQTNGVVADKSAAMDLLASVGRRTWNNDDSNTNTIHSVVYDLTDRSVLWVGNEHYGEDGYTFEFQLGA
;
A
#
# COMPACT_ATOMS: atom_id res chain seq x y z
N PRO A 1 -7.35 -10.15 -14.06
CA PRO A 1 -6.66 -9.01 -14.68
C PRO A 1 -5.15 -9.22 -14.66
N TYR A 2 -4.46 -8.73 -15.71
CA TYR A 2 -3.00 -8.92 -15.83
C TYR A 2 -2.21 -7.88 -15.03
N VAL A 3 -2.86 -6.79 -14.65
CA VAL A 3 -2.25 -5.66 -13.94
C VAL A 3 -3.18 -5.24 -12.81
N PRO A 4 -3.16 -5.93 -11.65
CA PRO A 4 -3.93 -5.52 -10.49
C PRO A 4 -3.31 -4.30 -9.83
N LEU A 5 -4.12 -3.48 -9.17
CA LEU A 5 -3.67 -2.41 -8.26
C LEU A 5 -3.81 -2.81 -6.79
N ASP A 6 -4.68 -3.76 -6.53
CA ASP A 6 -4.86 -4.44 -5.25
C ASP A 6 -5.50 -5.82 -5.49
N GLY A 7 -5.52 -6.66 -4.48
CA GLY A 7 -6.15 -7.96 -4.54
C GLY A 7 -5.92 -8.79 -3.29
N VAL A 8 -6.57 -9.93 -3.27
CA VAL A 8 -6.40 -10.98 -2.26
C VAL A 8 -6.39 -12.34 -2.97
N ASN A 9 -5.60 -13.27 -2.49
CA ASN A 9 -5.51 -14.62 -3.05
C ASN A 9 -6.23 -15.66 -2.19
N ASP A 10 -6.25 -16.90 -2.65
CA ASP A 10 -6.93 -18.01 -1.98
C ASP A 10 -6.28 -18.41 -0.65
N ALA A 11 -5.00 -18.08 -0.44
CA ALA A 11 -4.31 -18.30 0.82
C ALA A 11 -4.69 -17.26 1.89
N GLY A 12 -5.35 -16.16 1.48
CA GLY A 12 -5.73 -15.06 2.38
C GLY A 12 -4.64 -14.00 2.51
N VAL A 13 -3.76 -13.90 1.51
CA VAL A 13 -2.77 -12.81 1.42
C VAL A 13 -3.36 -11.69 0.58
N ALA A 14 -3.48 -10.49 1.15
CA ALA A 14 -3.88 -9.28 0.44
C ALA A 14 -2.67 -8.40 0.16
N CYS A 15 -2.67 -7.75 -1.00
CA CYS A 15 -1.63 -6.82 -1.41
C CYS A 15 -2.23 -5.62 -2.15
N GLY A 16 -1.71 -4.43 -1.88
CA GLY A 16 -2.05 -3.20 -2.58
C GLY A 16 -0.81 -2.38 -2.95
N ILE A 17 -0.89 -1.65 -4.07
CA ILE A 17 0.13 -0.73 -4.55
C ILE A 17 -0.30 0.71 -4.29
N PHE A 18 0.64 1.54 -3.83
CA PHE A 18 0.41 2.96 -3.56
C PHE A 18 1.52 3.77 -4.23
N MET A 19 1.15 4.87 -4.86
CA MET A 19 2.15 5.80 -5.39
C MET A 19 2.91 6.42 -4.23
N SER A 20 4.24 6.31 -4.24
CA SER A 20 5.13 6.98 -3.29
C SER A 20 5.77 8.19 -3.97
N TYR A 21 5.48 9.39 -3.46
CA TYR A 21 6.07 10.62 -4.00
C TYR A 21 7.46 10.84 -3.39
N GLN A 22 8.49 10.52 -4.16
CA GLN A 22 9.90 10.60 -3.76
C GLN A 22 10.60 11.86 -4.28
N GLY A 23 9.84 12.84 -4.73
CA GLY A 23 10.30 14.10 -5.28
C GLY A 23 9.76 14.38 -6.68
N GLU A 24 9.75 15.65 -7.07
CA GLU A 24 9.24 16.07 -8.36
C GLU A 24 10.11 15.57 -9.51
N GLY A 25 9.49 15.01 -10.55
CA GLY A 25 10.18 14.52 -11.75
C GLY A 25 11.00 13.25 -11.55
N LYS A 26 10.94 12.62 -10.37
CA LYS A 26 11.64 11.37 -10.10
C LYS A 26 10.78 10.19 -10.52
N GLY A 27 11.23 9.49 -11.54
CA GLY A 27 10.86 8.14 -11.86
C GLY A 27 11.92 7.20 -11.32
N THR A 28 11.67 5.90 -11.36
CA THR A 28 12.70 4.92 -11.04
C THR A 28 13.47 4.58 -12.29
N PRO A 29 14.74 4.98 -12.40
CA PRO A 29 15.59 4.44 -13.43
C PRO A 29 15.78 2.94 -13.19
N THR A 30 16.06 2.22 -14.28
CA THR A 30 16.45 0.82 -14.21
C THR A 30 17.76 0.71 -13.43
N ASP A 31 17.79 -0.08 -12.37
CA ASP A 31 19.02 -0.42 -11.69
C ASP A 31 19.78 -1.47 -12.50
N THR A 32 20.87 -1.06 -13.10
CA THR A 32 21.74 -1.94 -13.88
C THR A 32 22.84 -2.60 -13.03
N GLN A 33 22.81 -2.40 -11.72
CA GLN A 33 23.86 -2.83 -10.80
C GLN A 33 23.56 -4.17 -10.13
N THR A 34 22.34 -4.70 -10.26
CA THR A 34 21.99 -5.98 -9.63
C THR A 34 22.06 -7.13 -10.64
N ASP A 35 22.39 -8.34 -10.12
CA ASP A 35 22.31 -9.58 -10.89
C ASP A 35 20.91 -10.23 -10.78
N LYS A 36 19.94 -9.56 -10.15
CA LYS A 36 18.58 -10.05 -9.96
C LYS A 36 17.75 -9.84 -11.22
N PRO A 37 16.79 -10.73 -11.51
CA PRO A 37 15.86 -10.52 -12.62
C PRO A 37 15.00 -9.26 -12.40
N ASP A 38 14.76 -8.53 -13.47
CA ASP A 38 13.94 -7.33 -13.46
C ASP A 38 12.44 -7.65 -13.27
N LEU A 39 11.76 -6.84 -12.48
CA LEU A 39 10.33 -6.91 -12.27
C LEU A 39 9.73 -5.49 -12.29
N THR A 40 8.58 -5.32 -12.93
CA THR A 40 7.90 -4.02 -12.91
C THR A 40 6.95 -3.90 -11.72
N SER A 41 6.67 -2.66 -11.31
CA SER A 41 5.84 -2.34 -10.14
C SER A 41 4.48 -3.07 -10.12
N THR A 42 3.78 -3.14 -11.24
CA THR A 42 2.46 -3.80 -11.30
C THR A 42 2.55 -5.32 -11.39
N THR A 43 3.66 -5.87 -11.90
CA THR A 43 3.87 -7.32 -11.97
C THR A 43 4.26 -7.91 -10.62
N LEU A 44 4.84 -7.13 -9.71
CA LEU A 44 5.10 -7.58 -8.34
C LEU A 44 3.79 -7.97 -7.62
N LEU A 45 2.72 -7.17 -7.75
CA LEU A 45 1.43 -7.56 -7.18
C LEU A 45 0.95 -8.91 -7.72
N ARG A 46 1.06 -9.10 -9.03
CA ARG A 46 0.65 -10.36 -9.65
C ARG A 46 1.47 -11.54 -9.14
N LEU A 47 2.78 -11.34 -8.99
CA LEU A 47 3.68 -12.34 -8.43
C LEU A 47 3.27 -12.72 -6.99
N ILE A 48 3.04 -11.73 -6.13
CA ILE A 48 2.61 -11.97 -4.74
C ILE A 48 1.26 -12.71 -4.71
N LEU A 49 0.27 -12.23 -5.46
CA LEU A 49 -1.07 -12.83 -5.48
C LEU A 49 -1.10 -14.24 -6.07
N ASP A 50 -0.15 -14.61 -6.93
CA ASP A 50 -0.09 -15.94 -7.54
C ASP A 50 0.70 -16.96 -6.71
N TYR A 51 1.66 -16.52 -5.89
CA TYR A 51 2.65 -17.44 -5.30
C TYR A 51 2.86 -17.30 -3.80
N ALA A 52 2.38 -16.22 -3.14
CA ALA A 52 2.58 -16.06 -1.70
C ALA A 52 1.46 -16.74 -0.90
N ASP A 53 1.84 -17.53 0.10
CA ASP A 53 0.92 -18.13 1.07
C ASP A 53 0.93 -17.38 2.42
N SER A 54 1.86 -16.43 2.59
CA SER A 54 2.05 -15.61 3.80
C SER A 54 2.67 -14.25 3.45
N VAL A 55 2.72 -13.33 4.42
CA VAL A 55 3.46 -12.07 4.27
C VAL A 55 4.96 -12.33 4.14
N GLU A 56 5.50 -13.31 4.85
CA GLU A 56 6.91 -13.72 4.75
C GLU A 56 7.24 -14.22 3.34
N ASP A 57 6.36 -15.01 2.71
CA ASP A 57 6.55 -15.47 1.33
C ASP A 57 6.52 -14.29 0.34
N ALA A 58 5.61 -13.34 0.54
CA ALA A 58 5.53 -12.13 -0.28
C ALA A 58 6.82 -11.31 -0.22
N VAL A 59 7.40 -11.14 0.98
CA VAL A 59 8.70 -10.47 1.17
C VAL A 59 9.81 -11.27 0.49
N ALA A 60 9.88 -12.57 0.73
CA ALA A 60 10.90 -13.44 0.13
C ALA A 60 10.83 -13.48 -1.40
N LEU A 61 9.63 -13.38 -1.98
CA LEU A 61 9.45 -13.21 -3.43
C LEU A 61 9.98 -11.85 -3.90
N ALA A 62 9.64 -10.76 -3.19
CA ALA A 62 10.10 -9.43 -3.55
C ALA A 62 11.63 -9.30 -3.50
N GLU A 63 12.28 -9.96 -2.54
CA GLU A 63 13.75 -9.97 -2.40
C GLU A 63 14.50 -10.63 -3.56
N GLN A 64 13.82 -11.47 -4.35
CA GLN A 64 14.44 -12.20 -5.47
C GLN A 64 14.60 -11.36 -6.73
N TYR A 65 13.91 -10.21 -6.80
CA TYR A 65 13.83 -9.40 -8.01
C TYR A 65 14.42 -8.00 -7.79
N ASP A 66 14.80 -7.39 -8.90
CA ASP A 66 15.10 -5.98 -8.99
C ASP A 66 13.88 -5.23 -9.51
N LEU A 67 13.33 -4.34 -8.68
CA LEU A 67 12.08 -3.65 -9.00
C LEU A 67 12.34 -2.37 -9.79
N HIS A 68 11.69 -2.28 -10.94
CA HIS A 68 11.63 -1.07 -11.75
C HIS A 68 10.21 -0.50 -11.76
N ASP A 69 10.06 0.71 -11.27
CA ASP A 69 8.76 1.36 -11.31
C ASP A 69 8.34 1.65 -12.76
N SER A 70 7.05 1.55 -13.02
CA SER A 70 6.47 1.81 -14.34
C SER A 70 6.01 3.26 -14.46
N ALA A 71 5.90 3.74 -15.69
CA ALA A 71 5.32 5.04 -16.02
C ALA A 71 5.99 6.24 -15.31
N SER A 72 7.29 6.16 -15.06
CA SER A 72 8.05 7.21 -14.38
C SER A 72 7.45 7.61 -13.02
N SER A 73 6.93 6.65 -12.30
CA SER A 73 6.33 6.83 -10.98
C SER A 73 6.89 5.79 -10.02
N CYS A 74 7.15 6.21 -8.80
CA CYS A 74 7.59 5.33 -7.72
C CYS A 74 6.39 4.81 -6.94
N PHE A 75 6.52 3.58 -6.45
CA PHE A 75 5.46 2.91 -5.69
C PHE A 75 6.03 2.21 -4.47
N HIS A 76 5.17 2.03 -3.48
CA HIS A 76 5.37 1.11 -2.38
C HIS A 76 4.14 0.21 -2.23
N TYR A 77 4.27 -0.83 -1.42
CA TYR A 77 3.26 -1.89 -1.33
C TYR A 77 2.94 -2.17 0.13
N MET A 78 1.70 -2.55 0.38
CA MET A 78 1.31 -3.11 1.67
C MET A 78 0.81 -4.53 1.43
N VAL A 79 1.32 -5.47 2.23
CA VAL A 79 0.90 -6.87 2.22
C VAL A 79 0.41 -7.23 3.62
N ALA A 80 -0.66 -8.00 3.70
CA ALA A 80 -1.20 -8.50 4.97
C ALA A 80 -1.77 -9.90 4.78
N ASP A 81 -1.80 -10.70 5.85
CA ASP A 81 -2.43 -12.01 5.86
C ASP A 81 -3.37 -12.23 7.06
N SER A 82 -4.06 -13.36 7.08
CA SER A 82 -5.06 -13.69 8.09
C SER A 82 -4.49 -13.94 9.50
N THR A 83 -3.18 -13.99 9.66
CA THR A 83 -2.52 -14.13 10.98
C THR A 83 -2.42 -12.78 11.72
N GLY A 84 -2.72 -11.67 11.04
CA GLY A 84 -2.50 -10.31 11.51
C GLY A 84 -1.09 -9.79 11.19
N ARG A 85 -0.27 -10.57 10.50
CA ARG A 85 1.03 -10.11 10.01
C ARG A 85 0.83 -9.14 8.84
N SER A 86 1.62 -8.06 8.80
CA SER A 86 1.67 -7.16 7.67
C SER A 86 3.05 -6.57 7.47
N ALA A 87 3.32 -6.14 6.25
CA ALA A 87 4.55 -5.47 5.88
C ALA A 87 4.30 -4.37 4.83
N ILE A 88 5.06 -3.28 4.91
CA ILE A 88 5.17 -2.27 3.87
C ILE A 88 6.51 -2.45 3.18
N LEU A 89 6.49 -2.58 1.86
CA LEU A 89 7.65 -2.80 1.00
C LEU A 89 7.96 -1.51 0.26
N GLU A 90 9.15 -0.96 0.46
CA GLU A 90 9.61 0.28 -0.15
C GLU A 90 10.99 0.08 -0.77
N TRP A 91 11.19 0.47 -2.03
CA TRP A 91 12.52 0.52 -2.65
C TRP A 91 13.01 1.95 -2.60
N VAL A 92 13.96 2.21 -1.75
CA VAL A 92 14.45 3.56 -1.45
C VAL A 92 15.96 3.61 -1.38
N GLY A 93 16.52 4.76 -1.72
CA GLY A 93 17.90 5.12 -1.38
C GLY A 93 18.02 5.57 0.08
N ALA A 94 19.21 6.01 0.46
CA ALA A 94 19.47 6.53 1.79
C ALA A 94 18.66 7.81 2.10
N ASP A 95 18.33 8.55 1.06
CA ASP A 95 17.50 9.76 1.07
C ASP A 95 16.92 10.01 -0.33
N ALA A 96 16.12 11.07 -0.49
CA ALA A 96 15.50 11.42 -1.76
C ALA A 96 16.48 11.70 -2.89
N ASP A 97 17.70 12.15 -2.60
CA ASP A 97 18.71 12.42 -3.63
C ASP A 97 19.31 11.12 -4.18
N HIS A 98 19.49 10.10 -3.35
CA HIS A 98 19.98 8.78 -3.77
C HIS A 98 18.96 7.98 -4.57
N ASP A 99 17.68 8.32 -4.50
CA ASP A 99 16.66 7.71 -5.37
C ASP A 99 16.72 8.22 -6.82
N ALA A 100 17.49 9.28 -7.11
CA ALA A 100 17.45 9.96 -8.40
C ALA A 100 17.94 9.08 -9.56
N ASP A 101 18.91 8.20 -9.33
CA ASP A 101 19.51 7.32 -10.34
C ASP A 101 19.14 5.83 -10.14
N GLY A 102 18.49 5.48 -9.05
CA GLY A 102 18.07 4.13 -8.72
C GLY A 102 19.20 3.18 -8.32
N SER A 103 20.46 3.56 -8.54
CA SER A 103 21.62 2.67 -8.38
C SER A 103 21.93 2.26 -6.94
N GLN A 104 21.34 2.95 -5.97
CA GLN A 104 21.55 2.69 -4.54
C GLN A 104 20.25 2.30 -3.82
N ARG A 105 19.19 2.10 -4.56
CA ARG A 105 17.92 1.69 -3.99
C ARG A 105 17.99 0.26 -3.46
N GLN A 106 17.38 0.06 -2.32
CA GLN A 106 17.29 -1.24 -1.65
C GLN A 106 15.86 -1.45 -1.16
N LEU A 107 15.45 -2.71 -1.10
CA LEU A 107 14.19 -3.08 -0.47
C LEU A 107 14.29 -2.81 1.03
N ASN A 108 13.43 -1.93 1.51
CA ASN A 108 13.16 -1.68 2.91
C ASN A 108 11.84 -2.33 3.28
N VAL A 109 11.84 -3.17 4.31
CA VAL A 109 10.66 -3.89 4.78
C VAL A 109 10.28 -3.37 6.16
N LEU A 110 9.11 -2.74 6.25
CA LEU A 110 8.55 -2.27 7.50
C LEU A 110 7.48 -3.26 7.97
N TRP A 111 7.87 -4.18 8.82
CA TRP A 111 6.95 -5.11 9.47
C TRP A 111 6.05 -4.37 10.47
N ASN A 112 4.82 -4.86 10.70
CA ASN A 112 3.92 -4.21 11.65
C ASN A 112 4.49 -4.08 13.06
N ASP A 113 5.32 -5.01 13.51
CA ASP A 113 6.00 -4.95 14.82
C ASP A 113 7.27 -4.07 14.85
N THR A 114 7.71 -3.55 13.69
CA THR A 114 8.89 -2.67 13.55
C THR A 114 8.56 -1.30 12.98
N ASP A 115 7.32 -1.05 12.60
CA ASP A 115 6.87 0.22 12.03
C ASP A 115 6.73 1.30 13.11
N ALA A 116 7.81 2.04 13.35
CA ALA A 116 7.86 3.07 14.38
C ALA A 116 6.85 4.21 14.19
N LEU A 117 6.33 4.42 12.98
CA LEU A 117 5.30 5.44 12.73
C LEU A 117 3.90 4.97 13.11
N SER A 118 3.64 3.68 13.13
CA SER A 118 2.32 3.14 13.49
C SER A 118 2.01 3.21 14.98
N ASP A 119 3.00 3.30 15.84
CA ASP A 119 2.87 3.23 17.31
C ASP A 119 2.18 1.95 17.82
N SER A 120 2.06 0.93 16.97
CA SER A 120 1.38 -0.34 17.29
C SER A 120 1.91 -1.45 16.41
N SER A 121 1.90 -2.66 16.95
CA SER A 121 2.15 -3.89 16.19
C SER A 121 0.89 -4.47 15.55
N ASP A 122 -0.28 -3.94 15.89
CA ASP A 122 -1.58 -4.54 15.53
C ASP A 122 -2.18 -3.95 14.25
N TRP A 123 -1.63 -2.84 13.76
CA TRP A 123 -2.09 -2.18 12.54
C TRP A 123 -0.99 -1.35 11.89
N GLN A 124 -1.13 -1.16 10.60
CA GLN A 124 -0.32 -0.23 9.81
C GLN A 124 -1.20 0.66 8.93
N VAL A 125 -0.72 1.85 8.63
CA VAL A 125 -1.30 2.77 7.65
C VAL A 125 -0.23 3.12 6.63
N VAL A 126 -0.60 3.14 5.36
CA VAL A 126 0.23 3.61 4.26
C VAL A 126 -0.57 4.61 3.41
N THR A 127 0.10 5.67 2.95
CA THR A 127 -0.47 6.66 2.03
C THR A 127 0.48 6.91 0.87
N ASN A 128 0.99 8.12 0.68
CA ASN A 128 1.81 8.43 -0.49
C ASN A 128 3.22 8.95 -0.15
N PHE A 129 3.64 8.86 1.11
CA PHE A 129 4.99 9.21 1.54
C PHE A 129 5.77 7.97 1.97
N ILE A 130 7.08 8.02 1.83
CA ILE A 130 7.99 6.94 2.25
C ILE A 130 8.03 6.87 3.76
N LYS A 131 7.89 5.69 4.33
CA LYS A 131 7.90 5.44 5.78
C LYS A 131 9.26 4.96 6.29
N ALA A 132 10.21 4.69 5.40
CA ALA A 132 11.55 4.25 5.78
C ALA A 132 12.19 5.24 6.77
N PRO A 133 12.72 4.76 7.92
CA PRO A 133 13.33 5.63 8.91
C PRO A 133 14.49 6.45 8.32
N GLY A 134 14.54 7.73 8.64
CA GLY A 134 15.59 8.64 8.20
C GLY A 134 15.46 9.13 6.74
N TYR A 135 14.50 8.63 5.97
CA TYR A 135 14.35 9.00 4.55
C TYR A 135 14.19 10.52 4.34
N TYR A 136 13.41 11.18 5.20
CA TYR A 136 13.18 12.63 5.11
C TYR A 136 14.20 13.47 5.88
N ASP A 137 15.16 12.87 6.54
CA ASP A 137 16.19 13.59 7.28
C ASP A 137 17.07 14.41 6.33
N GLY A 138 17.01 15.74 6.49
CA GLY A 138 17.75 16.67 5.65
C GLY A 138 17.18 16.91 4.24
N THR A 139 16.04 16.34 3.90
CA THR A 139 15.38 16.57 2.61
C THR A 139 14.30 17.65 2.68
N THR A 140 13.99 18.29 1.54
CA THR A 140 12.87 19.21 1.37
C THR A 140 11.66 18.56 0.70
N VAL A 141 11.71 17.26 0.46
CA VAL A 141 10.61 16.51 -0.16
C VAL A 141 9.41 16.48 0.79
N GLU A 142 8.24 16.82 0.25
CA GLU A 142 7.00 16.82 1.02
C GLU A 142 6.51 15.39 1.28
N MET A 143 6.06 15.14 2.50
CA MET A 143 5.40 13.87 2.87
C MET A 143 3.96 13.87 2.38
N LYS A 144 3.74 13.51 1.12
CA LYS A 144 2.42 13.49 0.48
C LYS A 144 1.45 12.55 1.18
N GLY A 145 0.29 13.06 1.59
CA GLY A 145 -0.75 12.30 2.27
C GLY A 145 -0.47 12.05 3.75
N LEU A 146 0.47 12.77 4.36
CA LEU A 146 0.71 12.72 5.81
C LEU A 146 -0.56 13.09 6.60
N ASP A 147 -1.32 14.06 6.13
CA ASP A 147 -2.59 14.48 6.71
C ASP A 147 -3.62 13.35 6.79
N ARG A 148 -3.76 12.57 5.71
CA ARG A 148 -4.64 11.38 5.67
C ARG A 148 -4.10 10.25 6.54
N TYR A 149 -2.79 10.06 6.54
CA TYR A 149 -2.13 9.11 7.43
C TYR A 149 -2.44 9.42 8.90
N GLU A 150 -2.22 10.67 9.33
CA GLU A 150 -2.46 11.11 10.71
C GLU A 150 -3.92 10.95 11.12
N HIS A 151 -4.86 11.25 10.22
CA HIS A 151 -6.29 11.07 10.45
C HIS A 151 -6.65 9.60 10.71
N LEU A 152 -6.21 8.69 9.83
CA LEU A 152 -6.47 7.25 9.98
C LEU A 152 -5.77 6.67 11.21
N ALA A 153 -4.52 7.04 11.44
CA ALA A 153 -3.76 6.58 12.61
C ALA A 153 -4.42 7.04 13.92
N ALA A 154 -4.93 8.28 13.97
CA ALA A 154 -5.68 8.77 15.14
C ALA A 154 -6.97 7.99 15.39
N ALA A 155 -7.71 7.63 14.34
CA ALA A 155 -8.91 6.80 14.45
C ALA A 155 -8.58 5.39 14.97
N LEU A 156 -7.55 4.76 14.41
CA LEU A 156 -7.12 3.41 14.84
C LEU A 156 -6.58 3.40 16.28
N ARG A 157 -5.85 4.44 16.70
CA ARG A 157 -5.42 4.56 18.12
C ARG A 157 -6.61 4.61 19.09
N GLN A 158 -7.70 5.29 18.73
CA GLN A 158 -8.89 5.38 19.60
C GLN A 158 -9.55 4.03 19.82
N THR A 159 -9.42 3.10 18.90
CA THR A 159 -10.03 1.77 18.95
C THR A 159 -8.99 0.67 19.25
N ASN A 160 -7.74 1.02 19.53
CA ASN A 160 -6.61 0.09 19.63
C ASN A 160 -6.49 -0.82 18.40
N GLY A 161 -6.72 -0.28 17.20
CA GLY A 161 -6.67 -1.01 15.93
C GLY A 161 -7.90 -1.89 15.65
N VAL A 162 -8.85 -1.95 16.55
CA VAL A 162 -10.05 -2.80 16.38
C VAL A 162 -11.10 -2.03 15.57
N VAL A 163 -11.51 -2.62 14.46
CA VAL A 163 -12.63 -2.15 13.63
C VAL A 163 -13.76 -3.16 13.73
N ALA A 164 -14.97 -2.68 13.99
CA ALA A 164 -16.10 -3.54 14.39
C ALA A 164 -16.51 -4.56 13.30
N ASP A 165 -16.49 -4.12 12.04
CA ASP A 165 -16.89 -4.92 10.89
C ASP A 165 -16.39 -4.27 9.58
N LYS A 166 -16.68 -4.90 8.43
CA LYS A 166 -16.30 -4.40 7.10
C LYS A 166 -16.92 -3.03 6.79
N SER A 167 -18.12 -2.75 7.28
CA SER A 167 -18.76 -1.45 7.07
C SER A 167 -18.04 -0.35 7.80
N ALA A 168 -17.67 -0.57 9.06
CA ALA A 168 -16.87 0.37 9.84
C ALA A 168 -15.48 0.59 9.24
N ALA A 169 -14.86 -0.45 8.66
CA ALA A 169 -13.61 -0.33 7.92
C ALA A 169 -13.79 0.51 6.63
N MET A 170 -14.89 0.32 5.92
CA MET A 170 -15.24 1.13 4.76
C MET A 170 -15.49 2.58 5.13
N ASP A 171 -16.10 2.86 6.28
CA ASP A 171 -16.31 4.24 6.78
C ASP A 171 -14.98 4.94 7.07
N LEU A 172 -13.97 4.22 7.58
CA LEU A 172 -12.61 4.76 7.73
C LEU A 172 -12.00 5.13 6.37
N LEU A 173 -12.13 4.28 5.36
CA LEU A 173 -11.66 4.59 4.00
C LEU A 173 -12.42 5.76 3.41
N ALA A 174 -13.74 5.83 3.60
CA ALA A 174 -14.59 6.91 3.14
C ALA A 174 -14.19 8.26 3.75
N SER A 175 -13.72 8.27 5.02
CA SER A 175 -13.30 9.49 5.71
C SER A 175 -12.11 10.18 5.07
N VAL A 176 -11.31 9.45 4.28
CA VAL A 176 -10.15 9.96 3.51
C VAL A 176 -10.33 9.81 2.01
N GLY A 177 -11.53 9.50 1.55
CA GLY A 177 -11.90 9.45 0.14
C GLY A 177 -11.70 10.81 -0.54
N ARG A 178 -11.45 10.82 -1.83
CA ARG A 178 -11.06 12.02 -2.57
C ARG A 178 -12.10 13.14 -2.50
N ARG A 179 -13.39 12.81 -2.52
CA ARG A 179 -14.49 13.78 -2.40
C ARG A 179 -14.69 14.31 -0.97
N THR A 180 -14.40 13.48 0.01
CA THR A 180 -14.56 13.82 1.42
C THR A 180 -13.37 14.62 1.94
N TRP A 181 -12.17 14.25 1.50
CA TRP A 181 -10.91 14.78 2.00
C TRP A 181 -10.28 15.75 0.99
N ASN A 182 -10.31 17.04 1.32
CA ASN A 182 -9.58 18.09 0.59
C ASN A 182 -9.62 17.97 -0.93
N ASN A 183 -10.82 17.81 -1.51
CA ASN A 183 -11.01 17.71 -2.96
C ASN A 183 -11.05 19.12 -3.57
N ASP A 184 -9.93 19.56 -4.12
CA ASP A 184 -9.77 20.82 -4.85
C ASP A 184 -10.16 20.72 -6.34
N ASP A 185 -10.41 19.51 -6.84
CA ASP A 185 -10.92 19.22 -8.18
C ASP A 185 -12.20 18.37 -8.10
N SER A 186 -13.34 19.01 -8.35
CA SER A 186 -14.65 18.37 -8.26
C SER A 186 -14.87 17.21 -9.26
N ASN A 187 -13.97 17.07 -10.26
CA ASN A 187 -14.03 15.97 -11.24
C ASN A 187 -13.23 14.75 -10.79
N THR A 188 -12.47 14.84 -9.71
CA THR A 188 -11.71 13.71 -9.19
C THR A 188 -12.45 13.00 -8.05
N ASN A 189 -12.33 11.70 -8.01
CA ASN A 189 -12.86 10.85 -6.96
C ASN A 189 -11.97 9.62 -6.77
N THR A 190 -12.11 8.94 -5.64
CA THR A 190 -11.55 7.61 -5.43
C THR A 190 -12.31 6.63 -6.30
N ILE A 191 -11.64 6.00 -7.26
CA ILE A 191 -12.29 5.13 -8.26
C ILE A 191 -12.92 3.92 -7.59
N HIS A 192 -12.24 3.33 -6.61
CA HIS A 192 -12.79 2.27 -5.77
C HIS A 192 -12.19 2.31 -4.36
N SER A 193 -12.95 1.81 -3.42
CA SER A 193 -12.51 1.49 -2.06
C SER A 193 -12.81 0.03 -1.78
N VAL A 194 -11.91 -0.67 -1.13
CA VAL A 194 -12.04 -2.10 -0.87
C VAL A 194 -11.62 -2.45 0.55
N VAL A 195 -12.39 -3.33 1.17
CA VAL A 195 -12.07 -3.98 2.44
C VAL A 195 -11.93 -5.48 2.19
N TYR A 196 -10.77 -6.03 2.48
CA TYR A 196 -10.50 -7.46 2.49
C TYR A 196 -10.60 -7.99 3.91
N ASP A 197 -11.62 -8.77 4.21
CA ASP A 197 -11.70 -9.54 5.45
C ASP A 197 -10.93 -10.85 5.24
N LEU A 198 -9.70 -10.88 5.74
CA LEU A 198 -8.79 -11.99 5.51
C LEU A 198 -9.14 -13.22 6.34
N THR A 199 -9.86 -13.05 7.44
CA THR A 199 -10.34 -14.15 8.30
C THR A 199 -11.52 -14.85 7.66
N ASP A 200 -12.54 -14.08 7.26
CA ASP A 200 -13.73 -14.60 6.61
C ASP A 200 -13.58 -14.83 5.11
N ARG A 201 -12.44 -14.41 4.55
CA ARG A 201 -12.12 -14.47 3.11
C ARG A 201 -13.20 -13.82 2.26
N SER A 202 -13.62 -12.65 2.67
CA SER A 202 -14.67 -11.89 1.98
C SER A 202 -14.18 -10.49 1.63
N VAL A 203 -14.83 -9.90 0.63
CA VAL A 203 -14.45 -8.59 0.08
C VAL A 203 -15.66 -7.69 0.06
N LEU A 204 -15.55 -6.48 0.60
CA LEU A 204 -16.49 -5.40 0.40
C LEU A 204 -15.86 -4.36 -0.51
N TRP A 205 -16.47 -4.09 -1.65
CA TRP A 205 -15.99 -3.16 -2.67
C TRP A 205 -17.01 -2.06 -2.96
N VAL A 206 -16.58 -0.81 -3.02
CA VAL A 206 -17.41 0.36 -3.33
C VAL A 206 -16.79 1.14 -4.49
N GLY A 207 -17.58 1.40 -5.51
CA GLY A 207 -17.16 2.17 -6.70
C GLY A 207 -17.41 3.67 -6.57
N ASN A 208 -16.45 4.47 -7.03
CA ASN A 208 -16.60 5.91 -7.26
C ASN A 208 -17.09 6.72 -6.05
N GLU A 209 -16.74 6.30 -4.83
CA GLU A 209 -17.18 6.95 -3.57
C GLU A 209 -18.70 7.01 -3.38
N HIS A 210 -19.44 6.06 -3.94
CA HIS A 210 -20.88 5.90 -3.70
C HIS A 210 -21.11 5.04 -2.46
N TYR A 211 -20.55 5.47 -1.32
CA TYR A 211 -20.68 4.77 -0.05
C TYR A 211 -22.15 4.70 0.41
N GLY A 212 -22.60 3.51 0.77
CA GLY A 212 -23.97 3.28 1.22
C GLY A 212 -25.04 3.22 0.11
N GLU A 213 -24.62 3.20 -1.16
CA GLU A 213 -25.51 3.06 -2.32
C GLU A 213 -25.47 1.63 -2.88
N ASP A 214 -26.60 0.93 -2.88
CA ASP A 214 -26.71 -0.48 -3.26
C ASP A 214 -26.16 -0.79 -4.68
N GLY A 215 -26.33 0.13 -5.62
CA GLY A 215 -25.87 -0.06 -7.02
C GLY A 215 -24.35 0.05 -7.20
N TYR A 216 -23.62 0.45 -6.17
CA TYR A 216 -22.17 0.69 -6.20
C TYR A 216 -21.40 -0.07 -5.14
N THR A 217 -22.12 -0.84 -4.31
CA THR A 217 -21.54 -1.64 -3.23
C THR A 217 -21.70 -3.13 -3.57
N PHE A 218 -20.59 -3.86 -3.52
CA PHE A 218 -20.52 -5.27 -3.90
C PHE A 218 -19.79 -6.07 -2.83
N GLU A 219 -20.35 -7.23 -2.49
CA GLU A 219 -19.69 -8.21 -1.62
C GLU A 219 -19.33 -9.46 -2.41
N PHE A 220 -18.16 -10.01 -2.12
CA PHE A 220 -17.65 -11.23 -2.72
C PHE A 220 -17.16 -12.17 -1.64
N GLN A 221 -17.34 -13.47 -1.87
CA GLN A 221 -16.78 -14.54 -1.04
C GLN A 221 -15.71 -15.26 -1.83
N LEU A 222 -14.50 -15.39 -1.26
CA LEU A 222 -13.40 -16.11 -1.89
C LEU A 222 -13.56 -17.62 -1.70
N GLY A 223 -13.23 -18.37 -2.73
CA GLY A 223 -13.26 -19.84 -2.67
C GLY A 223 -14.65 -20.46 -2.65
N ALA A 224 -15.70 -19.74 -3.07
CA ALA A 224 -17.06 -20.24 -3.22
C ALA A 224 -17.31 -20.77 -4.64
#